data_38e07abe4ff84a49b4e1d682ab32e765
#
_entry.id   38e07abe4ff84a49b4e1d682ab32e765
#
_cell.length_a   1.000
_cell.length_b   1.000
_cell.length_c   1.000
_cell.angle_alpha   90.00
_cell.angle_beta   90.00
_cell.angle_gamma   90.00
#
_symmetry.space_group_name_H-M   'P 1'
#
loop_
_entity.id
_entity.type
_entity.pdbx_description
1 polymer ?
#
loop_
_entity_poly.entity_id
_entity_poly.type
_entity_poly.pdbx_seq_one_letter_code
_entity_poly.pdbx_strand_id
1 'polypeptide(L)'
;FEVSIDFEGGRVQRFSEILGEYPAPQQMAAERSPQEVEELAHEIGTNLKAHGINVDFAPVLDVDGNGLEVVGDRSFSTDPAQAGEYGAAFARGLDSAGVKAVFKHFPGHGRASGDTHLAEAVTPPLEELEGHEFIPFKTALPQAPNAALMMGHLAVPGLGDGQTPASMLPEAYGLARDALRYEGAIYTDDIGGMKAIADSLPLADAVVTSLNAGADMPLWSTEGDINAVIDAVVGAVDQGRLPLERLADAARHVSAPPAGAAPEPAQD
;
A
#
# COMPACT_ATOMS: atom_id res chain seq x y z
N PHE A 1 5.88 10.81 13.79
CA PHE A 1 6.90 10.44 12.82
C PHE A 1 6.66 8.98 12.42
N GLU A 2 6.58 8.66 11.12
CA GLU A 2 6.42 7.30 10.64
C GLU A 2 7.80 6.72 10.30
N VAL A 3 8.06 5.50 10.80
CA VAL A 3 9.22 4.68 10.45
C VAL A 3 8.66 3.38 9.88
N SER A 4 8.89 3.16 8.60
CA SER A 4 8.27 2.07 7.83
C SER A 4 9.25 1.00 7.42
N ILE A 5 8.73 -0.20 7.18
CA ILE A 5 9.47 -1.37 6.71
C ILE A 5 8.61 -2.24 5.81
N ASP A 6 9.24 -3.06 4.96
CA ASP A 6 8.61 -4.23 4.33
C ASP A 6 8.92 -5.46 5.18
N PHE A 7 7.93 -5.95 5.92
CA PHE A 7 8.08 -7.11 6.80
C PHE A 7 6.87 -8.05 6.70
N GLU A 8 6.69 -8.61 5.49
CA GLU A 8 5.54 -9.46 5.14
C GLU A 8 5.62 -10.87 5.72
N GLY A 9 6.81 -11.30 6.09
CA GLY A 9 7.17 -12.70 6.30
C GLY A 9 7.77 -13.35 5.05
N GLY A 10 8.28 -14.58 5.19
CA GLY A 10 8.89 -15.33 4.11
C GLY A 10 10.08 -14.62 3.47
N ARG A 11 10.05 -14.48 2.16
CA ARG A 11 11.14 -13.85 1.39
C ARG A 11 11.18 -12.32 1.45
N VAL A 12 10.15 -11.68 2.00
CA VAL A 12 10.10 -10.23 2.17
C VAL A 12 10.08 -9.88 3.66
N GLN A 13 11.27 -9.85 4.23
CA GLN A 13 11.54 -9.54 5.64
C GLN A 13 12.85 -8.77 5.73
N ARG A 14 12.77 -7.42 5.67
CA ARG A 14 13.97 -6.58 5.79
C ARG A 14 14.54 -6.71 7.20
N PHE A 15 15.87 -6.83 7.31
CA PHE A 15 16.58 -6.96 8.60
C PHE A 15 16.12 -8.16 9.45
N SER A 16 15.75 -9.28 8.81
CA SER A 16 15.31 -10.49 9.53
C SER A 16 16.36 -11.05 10.51
N GLU A 17 17.64 -10.81 10.27
CA GLU A 17 18.74 -11.14 11.18
C GLU A 17 18.65 -10.41 12.53
N ILE A 18 17.91 -9.31 12.61
CA ILE A 18 17.68 -8.53 13.84
C ILE A 18 16.25 -8.74 14.34
N LEU A 19 15.28 -8.71 13.41
CA LEU A 19 13.86 -8.72 13.71
C LEU A 19 13.26 -10.14 13.78
N GLY A 20 14.04 -11.17 13.46
CA GLY A 20 13.57 -12.56 13.43
C GLY A 20 12.97 -12.95 12.07
N GLU A 21 12.81 -14.26 11.90
CA GLU A 21 12.26 -14.85 10.69
C GLU A 21 10.85 -15.38 10.95
N TYR A 22 9.92 -15.04 10.05
CA TYR A 22 8.52 -15.46 10.12
C TYR A 22 8.11 -16.15 8.82
N PRO A 23 7.11 -17.05 8.85
CA PRO A 23 6.69 -17.78 7.65
C PRO A 23 6.11 -16.85 6.58
N ALA A 24 6.12 -17.30 5.33
CA ALA A 24 5.46 -16.59 4.23
C ALA A 24 3.94 -16.54 4.44
N PRO A 25 3.23 -15.52 3.94
CA PRO A 25 1.78 -15.42 4.05
C PRO A 25 1.02 -16.67 3.58
N GLN A 26 1.42 -17.26 2.46
CA GLN A 26 0.84 -18.53 1.99
C GLN A 26 1.00 -19.66 3.01
N GLN A 27 2.15 -19.77 3.64
CA GLN A 27 2.39 -20.77 4.69
C GLN A 27 1.58 -20.45 5.94
N MET A 28 1.49 -19.17 6.34
CA MET A 28 0.64 -18.76 7.46
C MET A 28 -0.80 -19.23 7.26
N ALA A 29 -1.38 -18.98 6.08
CA ALA A 29 -2.75 -19.37 5.77
C ALA A 29 -2.95 -20.89 5.64
N ALA A 30 -1.92 -21.64 5.23
CA ALA A 30 -1.98 -23.09 5.13
C ALA A 30 -1.92 -23.81 6.48
N GLU A 31 -1.23 -23.22 7.47
CA GLU A 31 -0.91 -23.87 8.75
C GLU A 31 -1.70 -23.30 9.93
N ARG A 32 -2.34 -22.15 9.80
CA ARG A 32 -2.98 -21.39 10.88
C ARG A 32 -4.38 -20.91 10.49
N SER A 33 -5.22 -20.79 11.49
CA SER A 33 -6.50 -20.06 11.36
C SER A 33 -6.26 -18.55 11.27
N PRO A 34 -7.23 -17.76 10.78
CA PRO A 34 -7.12 -16.29 10.79
C PRO A 34 -6.82 -15.72 12.18
N GLN A 35 -7.40 -16.29 13.25
CA GLN A 35 -7.11 -15.85 14.62
C GLN A 35 -5.64 -16.10 15.00
N GLU A 36 -5.07 -17.25 14.68
CA GLU A 36 -3.66 -17.56 14.96
C GLU A 36 -2.71 -16.70 14.11
N VAL A 37 -3.14 -16.27 12.92
CA VAL A 37 -2.39 -15.28 12.11
C VAL A 37 -2.46 -13.89 12.75
N GLU A 38 -3.61 -13.49 13.32
CA GLU A 38 -3.75 -12.24 14.07
C GLU A 38 -2.80 -12.22 15.30
N GLU A 39 -2.75 -13.32 16.06
CA GLU A 39 -1.84 -13.47 17.21
C GLU A 39 -0.36 -13.40 16.77
N LEU A 40 0.02 -14.06 15.68
CA LEU A 40 1.37 -13.99 15.10
C LEU A 40 1.72 -12.58 14.64
N ALA A 41 0.78 -11.89 13.96
CA ALA A 41 0.99 -10.52 13.52
C ALA A 41 1.09 -9.52 14.68
N HIS A 42 0.41 -9.80 15.81
CA HIS A 42 0.63 -9.05 17.05
C HIS A 42 2.05 -9.22 17.60
N GLU A 43 2.59 -10.45 17.56
CA GLU A 43 3.98 -10.72 17.95
C GLU A 43 4.95 -9.96 17.03
N ILE A 44 4.75 -10.04 15.70
CA ILE A 44 5.54 -9.29 14.71
C ILE A 44 5.48 -7.80 15.03
N GLY A 45 4.28 -7.24 15.17
CA GLY A 45 4.09 -5.81 15.46
C GLY A 45 4.75 -5.37 16.77
N THR A 46 4.67 -6.18 17.81
CA THR A 46 5.33 -5.92 19.09
C THR A 46 6.85 -5.83 18.92
N ASN A 47 7.42 -6.75 18.13
CA ASN A 47 8.84 -6.74 17.82
C ASN A 47 9.24 -5.52 16.98
N LEU A 48 8.51 -5.20 15.91
CA LEU A 48 8.73 -4.00 15.09
C LEU A 48 8.67 -2.73 15.95
N LYS A 49 7.65 -2.62 16.81
CA LYS A 49 7.48 -1.47 17.71
C LYS A 49 8.64 -1.32 18.68
N ALA A 50 9.15 -2.41 19.23
CA ALA A 50 10.32 -2.40 20.13
C ALA A 50 11.58 -1.85 19.46
N HIS A 51 11.67 -1.93 18.12
CA HIS A 51 12.75 -1.39 17.31
C HIS A 51 12.44 0.00 16.73
N GLY A 52 11.35 0.64 17.17
CA GLY A 52 10.98 1.99 16.75
C GLY A 52 10.23 2.07 15.41
N ILE A 53 9.85 0.93 14.82
CA ILE A 53 9.08 0.84 13.58
C ILE A 53 7.59 0.90 13.93
N ASN A 54 6.83 1.73 13.22
CA ASN A 54 5.40 1.95 13.48
C ASN A 54 4.51 1.87 12.25
N VAL A 55 5.08 1.54 11.08
CA VAL A 55 4.36 1.23 9.85
C VAL A 55 4.97 -0.01 9.22
N ASP A 56 4.16 -0.98 8.84
CA ASP A 56 4.58 -2.13 8.04
C ASP A 56 3.86 -2.09 6.69
N PHE A 57 4.62 -2.11 5.60
CA PHE A 57 4.08 -2.25 4.26
C PHE A 57 3.64 -3.71 4.00
N ALA A 58 2.75 -4.17 4.85
CA ALA A 58 2.09 -5.47 4.87
C ALA A 58 0.68 -5.33 5.44
N PRO A 59 -0.24 -6.22 5.13
CA PRO A 59 -0.08 -7.43 4.30
C PRO A 59 -0.32 -7.19 2.81
N VAL A 60 0.13 -8.17 2.00
CA VAL A 60 -0.20 -8.27 0.58
C VAL A 60 -1.62 -8.83 0.43
N LEU A 61 -2.48 -8.12 -0.29
CA LEU A 61 -3.84 -8.54 -0.64
C LEU A 61 -3.96 -9.01 -2.09
N ASP A 62 -2.85 -9.02 -2.83
CA ASP A 62 -2.83 -9.57 -4.18
C ASP A 62 -3.17 -11.06 -4.16
N VAL A 63 -4.03 -11.48 -5.09
CA VAL A 63 -4.47 -12.86 -5.22
C VAL A 63 -3.63 -13.55 -6.29
N ASP A 64 -2.82 -14.53 -5.91
CA ASP A 64 -2.02 -15.30 -6.88
C ASP A 64 -2.92 -16.22 -7.72
N GLY A 65 -3.37 -15.72 -8.87
CA GLY A 65 -4.23 -16.46 -9.79
C GLY A 65 -3.49 -17.16 -10.92
N ASN A 66 -2.25 -16.77 -11.23
CA ASN A 66 -1.50 -17.20 -12.41
C ASN A 66 -0.08 -17.68 -12.10
N GLY A 67 0.31 -17.84 -10.83
CA GLY A 67 1.67 -18.20 -10.44
C GLY A 67 2.68 -17.11 -10.79
N LEU A 68 2.30 -15.84 -10.64
CA LEU A 68 3.18 -14.71 -10.88
C LEU A 68 4.25 -14.65 -9.78
N GLU A 69 5.52 -14.90 -10.14
CA GLU A 69 6.62 -15.06 -9.19
C GLU A 69 6.77 -13.86 -8.23
N VAL A 70 6.49 -12.64 -8.69
CA VAL A 70 6.57 -11.44 -7.85
C VAL A 70 5.53 -11.44 -6.73
N VAL A 71 4.39 -12.11 -6.90
CA VAL A 71 3.36 -12.31 -5.88
C VAL A 71 3.59 -13.63 -5.15
N GLY A 72 3.36 -14.76 -5.79
CA GLY A 72 3.66 -16.12 -5.31
C GLY A 72 3.26 -16.34 -3.85
N ASP A 73 4.21 -16.77 -3.04
CA ASP A 73 4.04 -17.08 -1.61
C ASP A 73 3.76 -15.84 -0.71
N ARG A 74 3.84 -14.63 -1.25
CA ARG A 74 3.41 -13.39 -0.58
C ARG A 74 1.88 -13.25 -0.50
N SER A 75 1.14 -13.95 -1.37
CA SER A 75 -0.31 -14.04 -1.29
C SER A 75 -0.74 -15.04 -0.22
N PHE A 76 -1.72 -14.70 0.60
CA PHE A 76 -2.30 -15.64 1.58
C PHE A 76 -3.06 -16.78 0.89
N SER A 77 -3.70 -16.51 -0.25
CA SER A 77 -4.55 -17.51 -0.92
C SER A 77 -4.77 -17.18 -2.39
N THR A 78 -5.11 -18.21 -3.16
CA THR A 78 -5.68 -18.07 -4.52
C THR A 78 -7.19 -17.79 -4.50
N ASP A 79 -7.85 -17.88 -3.34
CA ASP A 79 -9.24 -17.47 -3.14
C ASP A 79 -9.28 -16.02 -2.63
N PRO A 80 -9.94 -15.10 -3.37
CA PRO A 80 -9.96 -13.69 -3.00
C PRO A 80 -10.60 -13.40 -1.64
N ALA A 81 -11.65 -14.12 -1.27
CA ALA A 81 -12.32 -13.92 0.02
C ALA A 81 -11.42 -14.36 1.17
N GLN A 82 -10.76 -15.52 1.02
CA GLN A 82 -9.79 -16.01 1.99
C GLN A 82 -8.57 -15.10 2.11
N ALA A 83 -8.04 -14.60 0.99
CA ALA A 83 -6.93 -13.63 1.00
C ALA A 83 -7.30 -12.37 1.81
N GLY A 84 -8.52 -11.86 1.63
CA GLY A 84 -9.03 -10.72 2.38
C GLY A 84 -9.22 -11.01 3.88
N GLU A 85 -9.71 -12.19 4.24
CA GLU A 85 -9.91 -12.60 5.64
C GLU A 85 -8.58 -12.69 6.41
N TYR A 86 -7.58 -13.38 5.83
CA TYR A 86 -6.25 -13.49 6.43
C TYR A 86 -5.51 -12.16 6.44
N GLY A 87 -5.61 -11.37 5.38
CA GLY A 87 -5.05 -10.02 5.35
C GLY A 87 -5.65 -9.10 6.42
N ALA A 88 -6.96 -9.16 6.64
CA ALA A 88 -7.61 -8.44 7.72
C ALA A 88 -7.11 -8.87 9.11
N ALA A 89 -6.95 -10.17 9.33
CA ALA A 89 -6.44 -10.71 10.59
C ALA A 89 -4.99 -10.24 10.84
N PHE A 90 -4.12 -10.31 9.84
CA PHE A 90 -2.75 -9.82 9.93
C PHE A 90 -2.71 -8.32 10.26
N ALA A 91 -3.52 -7.50 9.58
CA ALA A 91 -3.59 -6.07 9.82
C ALA A 91 -4.08 -5.72 11.22
N ARG A 92 -5.09 -6.45 11.75
CA ARG A 92 -5.58 -6.26 13.14
C ARG A 92 -4.50 -6.63 14.16
N GLY A 93 -3.72 -7.69 13.90
CA GLY A 93 -2.62 -8.09 14.75
C GLY A 93 -1.56 -6.97 14.85
N LEU A 94 -1.11 -6.41 13.73
CA LEU A 94 -0.20 -5.26 13.70
C LEU A 94 -0.77 -4.06 14.44
N ASP A 95 -2.02 -3.68 14.16
CA ASP A 95 -2.69 -2.53 14.78
C ASP A 95 -2.78 -2.68 16.29
N SER A 96 -3.10 -3.87 16.80
CA SER A 96 -3.16 -4.16 18.24
C SER A 96 -1.82 -4.00 18.96
N ALA A 97 -0.70 -4.08 18.22
CA ALA A 97 0.65 -3.80 18.71
C ALA A 97 1.07 -2.34 18.50
N GLY A 98 0.22 -1.51 17.88
CA GLY A 98 0.51 -0.10 17.58
C GLY A 98 1.41 0.09 16.36
N VAL A 99 1.35 -0.81 15.39
CA VAL A 99 1.99 -0.73 14.08
C VAL A 99 0.89 -0.62 13.02
N LYS A 100 0.96 0.41 12.19
CA LYS A 100 0.03 0.63 11.08
C LYS A 100 0.31 -0.39 9.97
N ALA A 101 -0.71 -1.15 9.57
CA ALA A 101 -0.66 -2.00 8.39
C ALA A 101 -0.89 -1.18 7.11
N VAL A 102 -0.36 -1.66 5.98
CA VAL A 102 -0.59 -1.08 4.66
C VAL A 102 -0.98 -2.17 3.68
N PHE A 103 -2.24 -2.19 3.27
CA PHE A 103 -2.75 -3.12 2.27
C PHE A 103 -2.20 -2.82 0.88
N LYS A 104 -1.68 -3.82 0.20
CA LYS A 104 -1.01 -3.66 -1.10
C LYS A 104 -1.26 -4.83 -2.05
N HIS A 105 -1.21 -4.63 -3.34
CA HIS A 105 -1.00 -3.40 -4.14
C HIS A 105 -2.27 -3.07 -4.92
N PHE A 106 -3.04 -2.09 -4.47
CA PHE A 106 -4.28 -1.74 -5.17
C PHE A 106 -3.96 -1.19 -6.58
N PRO A 107 -4.71 -1.54 -7.63
CA PRO A 107 -5.98 -2.27 -7.65
C PRO A 107 -5.87 -3.80 -7.70
N GLY A 108 -4.69 -4.39 -7.54
CA GLY A 108 -4.44 -5.82 -7.47
C GLY A 108 -3.42 -6.30 -8.51
N HIS A 109 -2.30 -6.85 -8.02
CA HIS A 109 -1.15 -7.27 -8.85
C HIS A 109 -1.23 -8.74 -9.28
N GLY A 110 -2.03 -9.57 -8.58
CA GLY A 110 -1.92 -11.04 -8.65
C GLY A 110 -2.12 -11.68 -10.01
N ARG A 111 -2.91 -11.08 -10.91
CA ARG A 111 -3.11 -11.53 -12.28
C ARG A 111 -2.49 -10.61 -13.34
N ALA A 112 -1.60 -9.69 -12.94
CA ALA A 112 -0.93 -8.81 -13.88
C ALA A 112 0.03 -9.58 -14.82
N SER A 113 0.36 -8.97 -15.95
CA SER A 113 1.19 -9.59 -16.99
C SER A 113 2.69 -9.51 -16.72
N GLY A 114 3.15 -8.88 -15.62
CA GLY A 114 4.57 -8.63 -15.39
C GLY A 114 4.89 -8.18 -13.98
N ASP A 115 6.15 -7.82 -13.80
CA ASP A 115 6.75 -7.32 -12.56
C ASP A 115 7.13 -5.84 -12.73
N THR A 116 6.53 -4.96 -11.93
CA THR A 116 6.75 -3.51 -11.95
C THR A 116 8.18 -3.10 -11.62
N HIS A 117 8.95 -3.97 -10.95
CA HIS A 117 10.38 -3.76 -10.72
C HIS A 117 11.21 -3.86 -12.02
N LEU A 118 10.72 -4.58 -13.02
CA LEU A 118 11.44 -4.88 -14.25
C LEU A 118 10.94 -4.06 -15.44
N ALA A 119 9.63 -3.82 -15.52
CA ALA A 119 8.95 -3.14 -16.63
C ALA A 119 7.52 -2.74 -16.24
N GLU A 120 6.76 -2.25 -17.21
CA GLU A 120 5.32 -2.05 -17.07
C GLU A 120 4.61 -3.39 -16.80
N ALA A 121 3.65 -3.36 -15.88
CA ALA A 121 2.76 -4.48 -15.59
C ALA A 121 1.32 -4.08 -15.88
N VAL A 122 0.61 -4.93 -16.64
CA VAL A 122 -0.76 -4.69 -17.08
C VAL A 122 -1.68 -5.70 -16.41
N THR A 123 -2.71 -5.21 -15.76
CA THR A 123 -3.72 -6.05 -15.11
C THR A 123 -4.75 -6.60 -16.12
N PRO A 124 -5.62 -7.53 -15.73
CA PRO A 124 -6.89 -7.74 -16.43
C PRO A 124 -7.70 -6.43 -16.56
N PRO A 125 -8.68 -6.36 -17.47
CA PRO A 125 -9.56 -5.20 -17.58
C PRO A 125 -10.28 -4.86 -16.28
N LEU A 126 -10.56 -3.56 -16.04
CA LEU A 126 -11.18 -3.05 -14.81
C LEU A 126 -12.44 -3.82 -14.41
N GLU A 127 -13.30 -4.18 -15.35
CA GLU A 127 -14.53 -4.93 -15.09
C GLU A 127 -14.28 -6.32 -14.48
N GLU A 128 -13.13 -6.93 -14.78
CA GLU A 128 -12.72 -8.20 -14.18
C GLU A 128 -12.12 -8.01 -12.78
N LEU A 129 -11.38 -6.92 -12.55
CA LEU A 129 -10.78 -6.62 -11.25
C LEU A 129 -11.84 -6.44 -10.17
N GLU A 130 -12.97 -5.82 -10.48
CA GLU A 130 -14.07 -5.61 -9.53
C GLU A 130 -14.63 -6.91 -8.96
N GLY A 131 -14.64 -7.96 -9.78
CA GLY A 131 -15.15 -9.28 -9.41
C GLY A 131 -14.11 -10.22 -8.80
N HIS A 132 -12.85 -9.82 -8.71
CA HIS A 132 -11.77 -10.67 -8.22
C HIS A 132 -10.77 -9.91 -7.34
N GLU A 133 -9.94 -9.04 -7.89
CA GLU A 133 -8.86 -8.35 -7.18
C GLU A 133 -9.37 -7.37 -6.11
N PHE A 134 -10.57 -6.80 -6.27
CA PHE A 134 -11.13 -5.90 -5.27
C PHE A 134 -11.74 -6.62 -4.06
N ILE A 135 -12.03 -7.92 -4.19
CA ILE A 135 -12.66 -8.69 -3.11
C ILE A 135 -11.82 -8.66 -1.83
N PRO A 136 -10.49 -8.94 -1.87
CA PRO A 136 -9.66 -8.87 -0.66
C PRO A 136 -9.70 -7.50 0.02
N PHE A 137 -9.61 -6.42 -0.75
CA PHE A 137 -9.67 -5.06 -0.20
C PHE A 137 -11.02 -4.73 0.40
N LYS A 138 -12.13 -5.07 -0.30
CA LYS A 138 -13.51 -4.90 0.21
C LYS A 138 -13.76 -5.72 1.48
N THR A 139 -13.10 -6.87 1.62
CA THR A 139 -13.19 -7.73 2.80
C THR A 139 -12.35 -7.20 3.96
N ALA A 140 -11.12 -6.76 3.71
CA ALA A 140 -10.16 -6.42 4.75
C ALA A 140 -10.36 -5.00 5.32
N LEU A 141 -10.60 -4.00 4.48
CA LEU A 141 -10.68 -2.60 4.91
C LEU A 141 -11.71 -2.34 6.02
N PRO A 142 -12.95 -2.88 5.97
CA PRO A 142 -13.91 -2.67 7.05
C PRO A 142 -13.51 -3.32 8.39
N GLN A 143 -12.63 -4.33 8.34
CA GLN A 143 -12.17 -5.08 9.51
C GLN A 143 -10.88 -4.52 10.12
N ALA A 144 -10.15 -3.68 9.39
CA ALA A 144 -8.93 -3.04 9.83
C ALA A 144 -8.95 -1.55 9.43
N PRO A 145 -9.81 -0.73 10.06
CA PRO A 145 -10.07 0.64 9.63
C PRO A 145 -8.88 1.60 9.80
N ASN A 146 -7.85 1.20 10.55
CA ASN A 146 -6.62 1.98 10.74
C ASN A 146 -5.55 1.67 9.68
N ALA A 147 -5.75 0.63 8.87
CA ALA A 147 -4.80 0.27 7.83
C ALA A 147 -4.78 1.32 6.71
N ALA A 148 -3.59 1.61 6.22
CA ALA A 148 -3.40 2.40 5.01
C ALA A 148 -3.53 1.54 3.75
N LEU A 149 -3.54 2.19 2.58
CA LEU A 149 -3.57 1.54 1.27
C LEU A 149 -2.31 1.91 0.49
N MET A 150 -1.78 1.00 -0.30
CA MET A 150 -0.69 1.27 -1.24
C MET A 150 -1.17 1.06 -2.68
N MET A 151 -1.01 2.10 -3.49
CA MET A 151 -1.33 2.10 -4.92
C MET A 151 -0.14 1.53 -5.72
N GLY A 152 -0.36 0.43 -6.43
CA GLY A 152 0.65 -0.19 -7.28
C GLY A 152 0.90 0.57 -8.59
N HIS A 153 2.03 0.29 -9.24
CA HIS A 153 2.38 0.86 -10.55
C HIS A 153 1.83 0.01 -11.70
N LEU A 154 0.51 -0.19 -11.72
CA LEU A 154 -0.17 -1.11 -12.62
C LEU A 154 -0.97 -0.34 -13.67
N ALA A 155 -0.78 -0.66 -14.94
CA ALA A 155 -1.66 -0.20 -16.01
C ALA A 155 -2.94 -1.04 -16.02
N VAL A 156 -4.10 -0.39 -16.05
CA VAL A 156 -5.41 -1.05 -15.95
C VAL A 156 -6.21 -0.78 -17.21
N PRO A 157 -6.38 -1.74 -18.12
CA PRO A 157 -7.25 -1.56 -19.29
C PRO A 157 -8.68 -1.21 -18.85
N GLY A 158 -9.22 -0.14 -19.45
CA GLY A 158 -10.55 0.38 -19.09
C GLY A 158 -10.56 1.40 -17.96
N LEU A 159 -9.40 1.76 -17.39
CA LEU A 159 -9.26 2.86 -16.44
C LEU A 159 -8.37 3.96 -17.07
N GLY A 160 -8.88 5.19 -17.14
CA GLY A 160 -8.18 6.29 -17.80
C GLY A 160 -7.83 5.96 -19.26
N ASP A 161 -6.55 6.10 -19.62
CA ASP A 161 -6.03 5.73 -20.94
C ASP A 161 -5.66 4.24 -21.07
N GLY A 162 -5.74 3.50 -19.97
CA GLY A 162 -5.39 2.06 -19.90
C GLY A 162 -3.90 1.76 -19.96
N GLN A 163 -3.03 2.77 -19.92
CA GLN A 163 -1.57 2.66 -20.03
C GLN A 163 -0.84 3.37 -18.88
N THR A 164 -1.34 4.53 -18.46
CA THR A 164 -0.77 5.24 -17.31
C THR A 164 -0.89 4.39 -16.04
N PRO A 165 0.20 4.18 -15.29
CA PRO A 165 0.18 3.41 -14.04
C PRO A 165 -0.81 4.01 -13.02
N ALA A 166 -1.55 3.16 -12.33
CA ALA A 166 -2.56 3.54 -11.34
C ALA A 166 -2.05 4.55 -10.30
N SER A 167 -0.79 4.43 -9.88
CA SER A 167 -0.16 5.38 -8.95
C SER A 167 0.01 6.81 -9.48
N MET A 168 -0.12 7.00 -10.80
CA MET A 168 -0.01 8.28 -11.49
C MET A 168 -1.36 8.75 -12.10
N LEU A 169 -2.44 7.99 -11.87
CA LEU A 169 -3.72 8.17 -12.55
C LEU A 169 -4.81 8.62 -11.56
N PRO A 170 -5.40 9.83 -11.71
CA PRO A 170 -6.44 10.32 -10.79
C PRO A 170 -7.65 9.39 -10.66
N GLU A 171 -8.05 8.74 -11.75
CA GLU A 171 -9.17 7.80 -11.78
C GLU A 171 -8.94 6.59 -10.87
N ALA A 172 -7.68 6.17 -10.67
CA ALA A 172 -7.35 5.05 -9.79
C ALA A 172 -7.55 5.42 -8.31
N TYR A 173 -7.17 6.64 -7.92
CA TYR A 173 -7.45 7.15 -6.57
C TYR A 173 -8.95 7.38 -6.37
N GLY A 174 -9.65 7.93 -7.36
CA GLY A 174 -11.11 8.01 -7.35
C GLY A 174 -11.75 6.65 -7.15
N LEU A 175 -11.26 5.63 -7.84
CA LEU A 175 -11.74 4.25 -7.69
C LEU A 175 -11.54 3.70 -6.26
N ALA A 176 -10.38 3.95 -5.62
CA ALA A 176 -10.15 3.57 -4.22
C ALA A 176 -11.12 4.30 -3.28
N ARG A 177 -11.33 5.61 -3.48
CA ARG A 177 -12.25 6.40 -2.66
C ARG A 177 -13.70 5.96 -2.83
N ASP A 178 -14.16 5.74 -4.07
CA ASP A 178 -15.56 5.45 -4.39
C ASP A 178 -15.92 3.98 -4.25
N ALA A 179 -15.16 3.06 -4.88
CA ALA A 179 -15.50 1.63 -4.89
C ALA A 179 -15.21 0.94 -3.56
N LEU A 180 -14.15 1.36 -2.84
CA LEU A 180 -13.80 0.83 -1.52
C LEU A 180 -14.34 1.69 -0.38
N ARG A 181 -14.86 2.91 -0.67
CA ARG A 181 -15.25 3.93 0.32
C ARG A 181 -14.13 4.22 1.32
N TYR A 182 -12.91 4.30 0.81
CA TYR A 182 -11.73 4.41 1.63
C TYR A 182 -11.37 5.88 1.90
N GLU A 183 -11.24 6.25 3.18
CA GLU A 183 -10.99 7.61 3.66
C GLU A 183 -9.59 7.76 4.29
N GLY A 184 -8.81 6.68 4.39
CA GLY A 184 -7.48 6.70 5.00
C GLY A 184 -6.38 7.15 4.03
N ALA A 185 -5.14 7.15 4.52
CA ALA A 185 -3.97 7.53 3.73
C ALA A 185 -3.66 6.52 2.62
N ILE A 186 -3.32 7.02 1.43
CA ILE A 186 -2.90 6.21 0.29
C ILE A 186 -1.43 6.51 -0.03
N TYR A 187 -0.57 5.49 0.13
CA TYR A 187 0.81 5.50 -0.34
C TYR A 187 0.88 5.19 -1.83
N THR A 188 1.93 5.64 -2.51
CA THR A 188 2.34 4.97 -3.75
C THR A 188 3.24 3.79 -3.41
N ASP A 189 3.37 2.83 -4.32
CA ASP A 189 4.52 1.95 -4.35
C ASP A 189 5.80 2.74 -4.65
N ASP A 190 6.98 2.10 -4.65
CA ASP A 190 8.27 2.79 -4.80
C ASP A 190 8.46 3.45 -6.17
N ILE A 191 8.17 4.75 -6.25
CA ILE A 191 8.29 5.53 -7.50
C ILE A 191 9.73 5.78 -7.94
N GLY A 192 10.70 5.61 -7.05
CA GLY A 192 12.11 5.85 -7.36
C GLY A 192 12.87 4.58 -7.76
N GLY A 193 12.46 3.43 -7.20
CA GLY A 193 13.15 2.15 -7.40
C GLY A 193 12.56 1.28 -8.50
N MET A 194 11.28 1.49 -8.86
CA MET A 194 10.60 0.66 -9.84
C MET A 194 10.66 1.24 -11.25
N LYS A 195 11.10 0.44 -12.21
CA LYS A 195 11.28 0.87 -13.61
C LYS A 195 9.98 1.30 -14.28
N ALA A 196 8.86 0.79 -13.85
CA ALA A 196 7.54 1.20 -14.33
C ALA A 196 7.33 2.73 -14.27
N ILE A 197 7.98 3.41 -13.33
CA ILE A 197 7.93 4.87 -13.17
C ILE A 197 9.29 5.53 -13.44
N ALA A 198 10.36 5.01 -12.81
CA ALA A 198 11.69 5.63 -12.80
C ALA A 198 12.30 5.79 -14.20
N ASP A 199 11.97 4.91 -15.14
CA ASP A 199 12.43 5.01 -16.54
C ASP A 199 11.72 6.13 -17.33
N SER A 200 10.58 6.61 -16.84
CA SER A 200 9.69 7.56 -17.55
C SER A 200 9.71 8.97 -16.99
N LEU A 201 9.92 9.13 -15.68
CA LEU A 201 9.84 10.42 -14.98
C LEU A 201 10.99 10.60 -13.98
N PRO A 202 11.60 11.81 -13.94
CA PRO A 202 12.46 12.19 -12.82
C PRO A 202 11.70 12.11 -11.48
N LEU A 203 12.37 11.72 -10.40
CA LEU A 203 11.76 11.50 -9.08
C LEU A 203 10.88 12.67 -8.63
N ALA A 204 11.37 13.90 -8.71
CA ALA A 204 10.63 15.08 -8.26
C ALA A 204 9.33 15.30 -9.06
N ASP A 205 9.38 15.05 -10.38
CA ASP A 205 8.18 15.15 -11.24
C ASP A 205 7.21 14.00 -10.96
N ALA A 206 7.72 12.80 -10.69
CA ALA A 206 6.90 11.64 -10.31
C ALA A 206 6.16 11.90 -8.98
N VAL A 207 6.83 12.49 -7.98
CA VAL A 207 6.22 12.90 -6.71
C VAL A 207 5.10 13.92 -6.94
N VAL A 208 5.38 14.98 -7.70
CA VAL A 208 4.35 16.00 -8.00
C VAL A 208 3.17 15.38 -8.77
N THR A 209 3.45 14.50 -9.71
CA THR A 209 2.41 13.82 -10.51
C THR A 209 1.53 12.93 -9.63
N SER A 210 2.13 12.09 -8.78
CA SER A 210 1.39 11.19 -7.89
C SER A 210 0.55 11.96 -6.85
N LEU A 211 1.09 13.04 -6.25
CA LEU A 211 0.33 13.92 -5.36
C LEU A 211 -0.88 14.54 -6.08
N ASN A 212 -0.67 15.03 -7.30
CA ASN A 212 -1.74 15.62 -8.09
C ASN A 212 -2.79 14.59 -8.51
N ALA A 213 -2.38 13.34 -8.73
CA ALA A 213 -3.27 12.23 -9.02
C ALA A 213 -4.14 11.81 -7.81
N GLY A 214 -3.67 12.02 -6.59
CA GLY A 214 -4.44 11.68 -5.38
C GLY A 214 -3.68 10.94 -4.31
N ALA A 215 -2.39 10.67 -4.50
CA ALA A 215 -1.54 10.09 -3.47
C ALA A 215 -1.43 11.03 -2.25
N ASP A 216 -1.41 10.44 -1.06
CA ASP A 216 -1.18 11.18 0.18
C ASP A 216 0.28 11.08 0.63
N MET A 217 0.92 9.93 0.35
CA MET A 217 2.28 9.59 0.75
C MET A 217 3.06 8.99 -0.44
N PRO A 218 3.61 9.80 -1.35
CA PRO A 218 4.55 9.29 -2.36
C PRO A 218 5.76 8.64 -1.70
N LEU A 219 6.06 7.38 -2.07
CA LEU A 219 7.14 6.58 -1.52
C LEU A 219 8.29 6.47 -2.52
N TRP A 220 9.53 6.61 -2.05
CA TRP A 220 10.73 6.24 -2.81
C TRP A 220 11.83 5.74 -1.88
N SER A 221 12.58 4.74 -2.32
CA SER A 221 13.69 4.12 -1.60
C SER A 221 15.07 4.44 -2.19
N THR A 222 15.11 5.08 -3.35
CA THR A 222 16.35 5.45 -4.02
C THR A 222 17.02 6.67 -3.40
N GLU A 223 18.34 6.80 -3.58
CA GLU A 223 19.06 8.00 -3.21
C GLU A 223 18.49 9.22 -3.96
N GLY A 224 18.26 10.31 -3.25
CA GLY A 224 17.74 11.55 -3.80
C GLY A 224 17.86 12.68 -2.81
N ASP A 225 17.99 13.90 -3.30
CA ASP A 225 17.94 15.09 -2.46
C ASP A 225 16.48 15.41 -2.10
N ILE A 226 16.11 15.11 -0.88
CA ILE A 226 14.76 15.39 -0.36
C ILE A 226 14.41 16.88 -0.48
N ASN A 227 15.38 17.79 -0.35
CA ASN A 227 15.13 19.23 -0.49
C ASN A 227 14.76 19.56 -1.94
N ALA A 228 15.41 18.94 -2.93
CA ALA A 228 15.04 19.14 -4.33
C ALA A 228 13.61 18.65 -4.61
N VAL A 229 13.17 17.55 -3.99
CA VAL A 229 11.79 17.07 -4.11
C VAL A 229 10.82 18.05 -3.44
N ILE A 230 11.12 18.54 -2.24
CA ILE A 230 10.30 19.54 -1.54
C ILE A 230 10.20 20.83 -2.38
N ASP A 231 11.31 21.33 -2.91
CA ASP A 231 11.36 22.54 -3.74
C ASP A 231 10.52 22.38 -5.02
N ALA A 232 10.54 21.18 -5.61
CA ALA A 232 9.69 20.86 -6.78
C ALA A 232 8.20 20.89 -6.43
N VAL A 233 7.80 20.33 -5.28
CA VAL A 233 6.41 20.35 -4.80
C VAL A 233 5.97 21.79 -4.52
N VAL A 234 6.77 22.58 -3.80
CA VAL A 234 6.50 24.00 -3.53
C VAL A 234 6.38 24.78 -4.84
N GLY A 235 7.34 24.61 -5.76
CA GLY A 235 7.31 25.26 -7.06
C GLY A 235 6.09 24.86 -7.92
N ALA A 236 5.61 23.61 -7.79
CA ALA A 236 4.40 23.17 -8.46
C ALA A 236 3.14 23.86 -7.90
N VAL A 237 3.08 24.08 -6.59
CA VAL A 237 2.00 24.86 -5.93
C VAL A 237 2.04 26.32 -6.38
N ASP A 238 3.20 26.96 -6.32
CA ASP A 238 3.37 28.37 -6.71
C ASP A 238 2.99 28.63 -8.18
N GLN A 239 3.21 27.63 -9.04
CA GLN A 239 2.87 27.67 -10.46
C GLN A 239 1.42 27.24 -10.76
N GLY A 240 0.65 26.84 -9.75
CA GLY A 240 -0.71 26.35 -9.90
C GLY A 240 -0.83 24.97 -10.58
N ARG A 241 0.29 24.21 -10.68
CA ARG A 241 0.30 22.84 -11.23
C ARG A 241 -0.16 21.80 -10.21
N LEU A 242 0.02 22.07 -8.93
CA LEU A 242 -0.48 21.26 -7.81
C LEU A 242 -1.36 22.16 -6.92
N PRO A 243 -2.67 21.92 -6.80
CA PRO A 243 -3.52 22.70 -5.94
C PRO A 243 -3.11 22.59 -4.45
N LEU A 244 -2.99 23.70 -3.74
CA LEU A 244 -2.67 23.68 -2.31
C LEU A 244 -3.69 22.87 -1.51
N GLU A 245 -4.96 22.90 -1.95
CA GLU A 245 -6.03 22.11 -1.33
C GLU A 245 -5.75 20.60 -1.40
N ARG A 246 -5.10 20.11 -2.49
CA ARG A 246 -4.71 18.70 -2.61
C ARG A 246 -3.67 18.31 -1.55
N LEU A 247 -2.68 19.17 -1.30
CA LEU A 247 -1.70 18.95 -0.21
C LEU A 247 -2.35 19.00 1.17
N ALA A 248 -3.26 19.93 1.40
CA ALA A 248 -4.02 20.00 2.63
C ALA A 248 -4.89 18.76 2.84
N ASP A 249 -5.44 18.20 1.78
CA ASP A 249 -6.21 16.97 1.78
C ASP A 249 -5.33 15.76 2.13
N ALA A 250 -4.18 15.61 1.47
CA ALA A 250 -3.18 14.60 1.80
C ALA A 250 -2.77 14.66 3.27
N ALA A 251 -2.45 15.86 3.77
CA ALA A 251 -2.09 16.06 5.16
C ALA A 251 -3.20 15.65 6.13
N ARG A 252 -4.48 15.86 5.78
CA ARG A 252 -5.61 15.39 6.60
C ARG A 252 -5.69 13.87 6.67
N HIS A 253 -5.57 13.16 5.53
CA HIS A 253 -5.59 11.71 5.51
C HIS A 253 -4.44 11.10 6.33
N VAL A 254 -3.24 11.67 6.20
CA VAL A 254 -2.04 11.20 6.94
C VAL A 254 -2.15 11.51 8.45
N SER A 255 -2.74 12.65 8.82
CA SER A 255 -2.83 13.09 10.21
C SER A 255 -4.11 12.63 10.92
N ALA A 256 -5.00 11.92 10.21
CA ALA A 256 -6.24 11.45 10.80
C ALA A 256 -5.92 10.52 12.00
N PRO A 257 -6.55 10.76 13.16
CA PRO A 257 -6.37 9.87 14.30
C PRO A 257 -6.92 8.48 13.97
N PRO A 258 -6.39 7.42 14.59
CA PRO A 258 -6.92 6.08 14.41
C PRO A 258 -8.43 6.02 14.66
N ALA A 259 -9.13 5.19 13.90
CA ALA A 259 -10.56 5.00 14.08
C ALA A 259 -10.87 4.57 15.53
N GLY A 260 -11.76 5.29 16.19
CA GLY A 260 -12.11 5.05 17.60
C GLY A 260 -11.19 5.72 18.63
N ALA A 261 -10.17 6.47 18.22
CA ALA A 261 -9.38 7.27 19.15
C ALA A 261 -10.26 8.36 19.77
N ALA A 262 -10.21 8.47 21.10
CA ALA A 262 -10.84 9.60 21.79
C ALA A 262 -10.14 10.91 21.37
N PRO A 263 -10.87 12.02 21.19
CA PRO A 263 -10.25 13.30 20.89
C PRO A 263 -9.25 13.67 21.99
N GLU A 264 -8.03 14.06 21.59
CA GLU A 264 -7.07 14.58 22.56
C GLU A 264 -7.67 15.80 23.29
N PRO A 265 -7.51 15.88 24.63
CA PRO A 265 -7.95 17.07 25.35
C PRO A 265 -7.19 18.29 24.79
N ALA A 266 -7.96 19.35 24.48
CA ALA A 266 -7.38 20.60 24.03
C ALA A 266 -6.26 21.03 25.02
N GLN A 267 -5.06 21.22 24.54
CA GLN A 267 -3.97 21.78 25.32
C GLN A 267 -4.29 23.27 25.44
N ASP A 268 -4.69 23.70 26.66
CA ASP A 268 -4.88 25.10 27.04
C ASP A 268 -3.53 25.85 27.09
#